data_2f525a0260acaa017ac740f95f544cac
#
_entry.id   2f525a0260acaa017ac740f95f544cac
#
_cell.length_a   1.000
_cell.length_b   1.000
_cell.length_c   1.000
_cell.angle_alpha   90.00
_cell.angle_beta   90.00
_cell.angle_gamma   90.00
#
_symmetry.space_group_name_H-M   'P 1'
#
loop_
_entity.id
_entity.type
_entity.pdbx_description
1 polymer ?
#
loop_
_entity_poly.entity_id
_entity_poly.type
_entity_poly.pdbx_seq_one_letter_code
_entity_poly.pdbx_strand_id
1 'polypeptide(L)'
;MTIWLLAGLIGLLAASGLFIGALVGYTGRLPHRLIANVMGFGAGVLVAVLTLELISESGERGSILATAGGFMGGALLFSLGNWLLERRGAAERKRCGMCVPQPSEAEIPGSGRAIAVGALTDGIPESLAIGLSTAAASGTEGGQGDMSLSIALVAGFLLANIPQGISSASGMRVAGRTREYVLGVWAIVVAASTIASIVGAVAFEGVSDVFLATITALAAGGVLAMLAETMIPEAFHLNRRFIGAVTAFGFMVALLLGSAAS
;
A
#
# COMPACT_ATOMS: atom_id res chain seq x y z
N MET A 1 -1.41 -8.50 -25.12
CA MET A 1 -0.40 -8.69 -24.05
C MET A 1 -0.95 -9.73 -23.10
N THR A 2 -0.14 -10.67 -22.61
CA THR A 2 -0.64 -11.69 -21.67
C THR A 2 -0.94 -11.05 -20.31
N ILE A 3 -1.99 -11.53 -19.61
CA ILE A 3 -2.46 -10.95 -18.35
C ILE A 3 -1.37 -10.85 -17.29
N TRP A 4 -0.51 -11.88 -17.18
CA TRP A 4 0.58 -11.88 -16.21
C TRP A 4 1.64 -10.81 -16.48
N LEU A 5 1.90 -10.50 -17.76
CA LEU A 5 2.84 -9.45 -18.14
C LEU A 5 2.27 -8.07 -17.83
N LEU A 6 0.98 -7.86 -18.11
CA LEU A 6 0.27 -6.63 -17.79
C LEU A 6 0.24 -6.39 -16.27
N ALA A 7 -0.19 -7.38 -15.49
CA ALA A 7 -0.23 -7.29 -14.03
C ALA A 7 1.15 -7.06 -13.44
N GLY A 8 2.19 -7.69 -14.00
CA GLY A 8 3.57 -7.49 -13.59
C GLY A 8 4.06 -6.06 -13.83
N LEU A 9 3.80 -5.50 -15.00
CA LEU A 9 4.16 -4.12 -15.33
C LEU A 9 3.41 -3.11 -14.46
N ILE A 10 2.12 -3.30 -14.29
CA ILE A 10 1.26 -2.45 -13.46
C ILE A 10 1.70 -2.52 -12.00
N GLY A 11 1.90 -3.72 -11.46
CA GLY A 11 2.37 -3.94 -10.11
C GLY A 11 3.77 -3.35 -9.86
N LEU A 12 4.68 -3.49 -10.83
CA LEU A 12 6.01 -2.88 -10.77
C LEU A 12 5.93 -1.35 -10.74
N LEU A 13 5.11 -0.74 -11.59
CA LEU A 13 4.91 0.71 -11.62
C LEU A 13 4.36 1.21 -10.29
N ALA A 14 3.30 0.61 -9.76
CA ALA A 14 2.71 1.00 -8.48
C ALA A 14 3.70 0.84 -7.32
N ALA A 15 4.40 -0.30 -7.25
CA ALA A 15 5.37 -0.57 -6.20
C ALA A 15 6.66 0.25 -6.32
N SER A 16 7.02 0.75 -7.53
CA SER A 16 8.22 1.57 -7.73
C SER A 16 8.23 2.83 -6.88
N GLY A 17 7.06 3.34 -6.50
CA GLY A 17 6.89 4.43 -5.55
C GLY A 17 7.59 4.18 -4.20
N LEU A 18 7.57 2.95 -3.70
CA LEU A 18 8.28 2.55 -2.48
C LEU A 18 9.79 2.74 -2.63
N PHE A 19 10.37 2.28 -3.73
CA PHE A 19 11.81 2.39 -3.97
C PHE A 19 12.24 3.83 -4.23
N ILE A 20 11.47 4.59 -5.02
CA ILE A 20 11.71 6.02 -5.25
C ILE A 20 11.64 6.77 -3.92
N GLY A 21 10.61 6.51 -3.13
CA GLY A 21 10.45 7.08 -1.80
C GLY A 21 11.61 6.71 -0.86
N ALA A 22 12.05 5.45 -0.87
CA ALA A 22 13.18 5.00 -0.07
C ALA A 22 14.49 5.70 -0.46
N LEU A 23 14.74 5.88 -1.75
CA LEU A 23 15.91 6.60 -2.24
C LEU A 23 15.91 8.05 -1.77
N VAL A 24 14.76 8.74 -1.89
CA VAL A 24 14.59 10.12 -1.43
C VAL A 24 14.70 10.21 0.09
N GLY A 25 14.04 9.32 0.84
CA GLY A 25 14.06 9.29 2.30
C GLY A 25 15.45 8.99 2.89
N TYR A 26 16.21 8.13 2.22
CA TYR A 26 17.57 7.82 2.66
C TYR A 26 18.58 8.94 2.34
N THR A 27 18.53 9.51 1.14
CA THR A 27 19.50 10.54 0.69
C THR A 27 19.11 11.94 1.16
N GLY A 28 17.82 12.24 1.25
CA GLY A 28 17.29 13.54 1.63
C GLY A 28 17.37 13.80 3.14
N ARG A 29 17.51 15.09 3.52
CA ARG A 29 17.31 15.57 4.89
C ARG A 29 15.96 16.28 4.96
N LEU A 30 14.89 15.50 4.85
CA LEU A 30 13.53 16.04 4.78
C LEU A 30 13.06 16.47 6.18
N PRO A 31 12.44 17.65 6.32
CA PRO A 31 11.86 18.08 7.58
C PRO A 31 10.65 17.20 7.93
N HIS A 32 10.46 16.89 9.23
CA HIS A 32 9.39 16.01 9.71
C HIS A 32 8.00 16.43 9.25
N ARG A 33 7.75 17.75 9.23
CA ARG A 33 6.46 18.30 8.78
C ARG A 33 6.18 17.93 7.32
N LEU A 34 7.20 17.91 6.48
CA LEU A 34 7.06 17.51 5.09
C LEU A 34 6.72 16.01 5.00
N ILE A 35 7.45 15.17 5.74
CA ILE A 35 7.19 13.71 5.76
C ILE A 35 5.75 13.45 6.25
N ALA A 36 5.33 14.10 7.34
CA ALA A 36 3.97 13.99 7.86
C ALA A 36 2.90 14.37 6.83
N ASN A 37 3.09 15.51 6.17
CA ASN A 37 2.13 15.98 5.17
C ASN A 37 2.08 15.04 3.95
N VAL A 38 3.23 14.54 3.50
CA VAL A 38 3.31 13.59 2.38
C VAL A 38 2.64 12.27 2.77
N MET A 39 2.83 11.79 4.02
CA MET A 39 2.12 10.61 4.54
C MET A 39 0.61 10.81 4.66
N GLY A 40 0.18 11.95 5.21
CA GLY A 40 -1.25 12.30 5.30
C GLY A 40 -1.89 12.39 3.91
N PHE A 41 -1.20 13.00 2.95
CA PHE A 41 -1.64 13.05 1.55
C PHE A 41 -1.80 11.64 0.97
N GLY A 42 -0.78 10.79 1.10
CA GLY A 42 -0.83 9.41 0.62
C GLY A 42 -1.95 8.58 1.27
N ALA A 43 -2.19 8.78 2.57
CA ALA A 43 -3.32 8.14 3.26
C ALA A 43 -4.66 8.56 2.64
N GLY A 44 -4.83 9.84 2.29
CA GLY A 44 -6.02 10.33 1.60
C GLY A 44 -6.21 9.71 0.22
N VAL A 45 -5.13 9.61 -0.55
CA VAL A 45 -5.15 8.92 -1.86
C VAL A 45 -5.60 7.47 -1.70
N LEU A 46 -5.03 6.73 -0.72
CA LEU A 46 -5.41 5.32 -0.49
C LEU A 46 -6.86 5.17 -0.03
N VAL A 47 -7.38 6.09 0.78
CA VAL A 47 -8.82 6.07 1.16
C VAL A 47 -9.71 6.25 -0.09
N ALA A 48 -9.33 7.13 -1.01
CA ALA A 48 -10.06 7.29 -2.26
C ALA A 48 -10.02 6.01 -3.11
N VAL A 49 -8.83 5.44 -3.35
CA VAL A 49 -8.68 4.18 -4.08
C VAL A 49 -9.49 3.05 -3.44
N LEU A 50 -9.41 2.92 -2.11
CA LEU A 50 -10.15 1.92 -1.35
C LEU A 50 -11.66 2.05 -1.58
N THR A 51 -12.20 3.26 -1.45
CA THR A 51 -13.66 3.49 -1.46
C THR A 51 -14.22 3.54 -2.87
N LEU A 52 -13.55 4.19 -3.80
CA LEU A 52 -14.06 4.44 -5.15
C LEU A 52 -13.79 3.27 -6.10
N GLU A 53 -12.68 2.55 -5.88
CA GLU A 53 -12.28 1.45 -6.75
C GLU A 53 -12.62 0.09 -6.13
N LEU A 54 -11.93 -0.29 -5.03
CA LEU A 54 -11.99 -1.67 -4.51
C LEU A 54 -13.34 -2.04 -3.89
N ILE A 55 -13.94 -1.16 -3.09
CA ILE A 55 -15.24 -1.45 -2.45
C ILE A 55 -16.36 -1.37 -3.47
N SER A 56 -16.34 -0.38 -4.38
CA SER A 56 -17.32 -0.25 -5.45
C SER A 56 -17.31 -1.50 -6.34
N GLU A 57 -16.15 -1.89 -6.85
CA GLU A 57 -15.99 -3.08 -7.69
C GLU A 57 -16.47 -4.36 -6.97
N SER A 58 -16.10 -4.54 -5.71
CA SER A 58 -16.55 -5.70 -4.93
C SER A 58 -18.08 -5.70 -4.75
N GLY A 59 -18.69 -4.54 -4.49
CA GLY A 59 -20.12 -4.41 -4.31
C GLY A 59 -20.94 -4.70 -5.58
N GLU A 60 -20.40 -4.35 -6.75
CA GLU A 60 -21.05 -4.59 -8.05
C GLU A 60 -20.98 -6.05 -8.47
N ARG A 61 -19.88 -6.76 -8.16
CA ARG A 61 -19.67 -8.17 -8.54
C ARG A 61 -20.23 -9.18 -7.55
N GLY A 62 -20.37 -8.82 -6.27
CA GLY A 62 -20.72 -9.73 -5.18
C GLY A 62 -21.97 -9.31 -4.42
N SER A 63 -22.34 -10.14 -3.43
CA SER A 63 -23.36 -9.76 -2.47
C SER A 63 -22.75 -8.89 -1.35
N ILE A 64 -23.58 -8.03 -0.76
CA ILE A 64 -23.15 -7.18 0.38
C ILE A 64 -22.58 -8.01 1.54
N LEU A 65 -23.05 -9.22 1.76
CA LEU A 65 -22.53 -10.10 2.80
C LEU A 65 -21.15 -10.66 2.45
N ALA A 66 -20.92 -11.01 1.19
CA ALA A 66 -19.62 -11.48 0.70
C ALA A 66 -18.58 -10.35 0.79
N THR A 67 -18.95 -9.14 0.36
CA THR A 67 -18.12 -7.93 0.47
C THR A 67 -17.82 -7.61 1.94
N ALA A 68 -18.82 -7.55 2.81
CA ALA A 68 -18.63 -7.26 4.24
C ALA A 68 -17.78 -8.33 4.94
N GLY A 69 -18.03 -9.61 4.65
CA GLY A 69 -17.26 -10.72 5.22
C GLY A 69 -15.81 -10.72 4.76
N GLY A 70 -15.57 -10.52 3.45
CA GLY A 70 -14.22 -10.38 2.89
C GLY A 70 -13.48 -9.18 3.52
N PHE A 71 -14.11 -8.02 3.55
CA PHE A 71 -13.54 -6.80 4.11
C PHE A 71 -13.13 -6.94 5.58
N MET A 72 -14.03 -7.44 6.43
CA MET A 72 -13.72 -7.69 7.84
C MET A 72 -12.65 -8.77 8.02
N GLY A 73 -12.69 -9.82 7.20
CA GLY A 73 -11.66 -10.86 7.19
C GLY A 73 -10.28 -10.28 6.87
N GLY A 74 -10.18 -9.43 5.86
CA GLY A 74 -8.94 -8.77 5.47
C GLY A 74 -8.40 -7.83 6.56
N ALA A 75 -9.27 -7.02 7.14
CA ALA A 75 -8.90 -6.15 8.25
C ALA A 75 -8.36 -6.94 9.44
N LEU A 76 -9.05 -8.02 9.84
CA LEU A 76 -8.62 -8.88 10.95
C LEU A 76 -7.28 -9.60 10.66
N LEU A 77 -7.10 -10.12 9.44
CA LEU A 77 -5.86 -10.76 9.03
C LEU A 77 -4.68 -9.79 9.08
N PHE A 78 -4.88 -8.57 8.56
CA PHE A 78 -3.84 -7.54 8.63
C PHE A 78 -3.52 -7.17 10.07
N SER A 79 -4.53 -6.85 10.88
CA SER A 79 -4.35 -6.47 12.30
C SER A 79 -3.64 -7.56 13.10
N LEU A 80 -3.99 -8.83 12.89
CA LEU A 80 -3.32 -9.95 13.54
C LEU A 80 -1.85 -10.06 13.10
N GLY A 81 -1.59 -9.97 11.79
CA GLY A 81 -0.22 -9.98 11.24
C GLY A 81 0.61 -8.81 11.78
N ASN A 82 0.02 -7.60 11.80
CA ASN A 82 0.65 -6.41 12.34
C ASN A 82 0.99 -6.56 13.82
N TRP A 83 0.06 -7.02 14.64
CA TRP A 83 0.28 -7.27 16.06
C TRP A 83 1.41 -8.30 16.34
N LEU A 84 1.51 -9.36 15.52
CA LEU A 84 2.59 -10.34 15.65
C LEU A 84 3.96 -9.71 15.30
N LEU A 85 4.01 -8.86 14.28
CA LEU A 85 5.22 -8.17 13.84
C LEU A 85 5.67 -7.09 14.83
N GLU A 86 4.73 -6.35 15.41
CA GLU A 86 5.00 -5.33 16.42
C GLU A 86 5.74 -5.93 17.64
N ARG A 87 5.34 -7.10 18.07
CA ARG A 87 6.03 -7.84 19.15
C ARG A 87 7.48 -8.21 18.82
N ARG A 88 7.88 -8.17 17.56
CA ARG A 88 9.23 -8.48 17.08
C ARG A 88 10.02 -7.24 16.66
N GLY A 89 9.57 -6.04 17.05
CA GLY A 89 10.27 -4.78 16.79
C GLY A 89 9.91 -4.08 15.47
N ALA A 90 8.82 -4.49 14.80
CA ALA A 90 8.33 -3.83 13.59
C ALA A 90 7.29 -2.72 13.87
N ALA A 91 6.97 -2.41 15.14
CA ALA A 91 6.00 -1.38 15.54
C ALA A 91 6.35 -0.01 14.93
N GLU A 92 7.64 0.27 14.83
CA GLU A 92 8.19 1.57 14.41
C GLU A 92 8.54 1.63 12.92
N ARG A 93 8.10 0.66 12.10
CA ARG A 93 8.59 0.48 10.72
C ARG A 93 8.33 1.64 9.76
N LYS A 94 7.30 2.43 10.02
CA LYS A 94 6.95 3.61 9.22
C LYS A 94 7.38 4.94 9.86
N ARG A 95 8.01 4.90 11.05
CA ARG A 95 8.41 6.11 11.76
C ARG A 95 9.65 6.74 11.15
N CYS A 96 9.57 8.04 10.90
CA CYS A 96 10.74 8.81 10.57
C CYS A 96 11.56 9.02 11.85
N GLY A 97 12.76 8.47 11.90
CA GLY A 97 13.62 8.29 13.05
C GLY A 97 13.90 9.45 14.00
N MET A 98 13.25 10.61 13.87
CA MET A 98 13.52 11.75 14.77
C MET A 98 12.45 11.99 15.84
N CYS A 99 11.27 11.38 15.72
CA CYS A 99 10.20 11.51 16.73
C CYS A 99 10.15 10.29 17.67
N VAL A 100 10.25 9.09 17.09
CA VAL A 100 10.46 7.83 17.81
C VAL A 100 11.43 7.01 16.95
N PRO A 101 12.68 6.83 17.37
CA PRO A 101 13.66 6.10 16.58
C PRO A 101 13.21 4.66 16.33
N GLN A 102 13.41 4.18 15.11
CA GLN A 102 13.32 2.74 14.86
C GLN A 102 14.41 2.04 15.67
N PRO A 103 14.15 0.86 16.27
CA PRO A 103 15.17 0.16 17.05
C PRO A 103 16.35 -0.22 16.16
N SER A 104 17.55 -0.02 16.69
CA SER A 104 18.77 -0.51 16.07
C SER A 104 18.91 -2.02 16.30
N GLU A 105 19.77 -2.69 15.51
CA GLU A 105 20.07 -4.11 15.74
C GLU A 105 20.73 -4.38 17.09
N ALA A 106 21.37 -3.37 17.70
CA ALA A 106 21.98 -3.47 19.03
C ALA A 106 20.93 -3.42 20.15
N GLU A 107 19.83 -2.70 19.94
CA GLU A 107 18.72 -2.59 20.91
C GLU A 107 17.77 -3.78 20.81
N ILE A 108 17.37 -4.15 19.59
CA ILE A 108 16.51 -5.30 19.34
C ILE A 108 17.10 -6.12 18.18
N PRO A 109 17.80 -7.23 18.47
CA PRO A 109 18.34 -8.11 17.46
C PRO A 109 17.25 -8.65 16.51
N GLY A 110 17.46 -8.49 15.21
CA GLY A 110 16.48 -8.90 14.18
C GLY A 110 15.41 -7.84 13.85
N SER A 111 15.44 -6.65 14.47
CA SER A 111 14.48 -5.58 14.19
C SER A 111 14.48 -5.15 12.72
N GLY A 112 15.62 -5.13 12.05
CA GLY A 112 15.69 -4.82 10.63
C GLY A 112 14.94 -5.83 9.75
N ARG A 113 15.01 -7.13 10.09
CA ARG A 113 14.24 -8.17 9.40
C ARG A 113 12.74 -8.03 9.68
N ALA A 114 12.35 -7.74 10.92
CA ALA A 114 10.97 -7.51 11.28
C ALA A 114 10.38 -6.30 10.54
N ILE A 115 11.15 -5.21 10.41
CA ILE A 115 10.76 -4.02 9.62
C ILE A 115 10.60 -4.38 8.13
N ALA A 116 11.53 -5.17 7.56
CA ALA A 116 11.44 -5.61 6.18
C ALA A 116 10.20 -6.48 5.93
N VAL A 117 9.92 -7.45 6.82
CA VAL A 117 8.70 -8.28 6.74
C VAL A 117 7.45 -7.43 6.93
N GLY A 118 7.47 -6.45 7.85
CA GLY A 118 6.37 -5.51 8.01
C GLY A 118 6.10 -4.68 6.76
N ALA A 119 7.14 -4.20 6.07
CA ALA A 119 7.00 -3.50 4.81
C ALA A 119 6.40 -4.39 3.70
N LEU A 120 6.76 -5.68 3.66
CA LEU A 120 6.14 -6.66 2.78
C LEU A 120 4.66 -6.87 3.11
N THR A 121 4.32 -7.01 4.40
CA THR A 121 2.94 -7.17 4.86
C THR A 121 2.07 -5.98 4.47
N ASP A 122 2.62 -4.77 4.50
CA ASP A 122 1.93 -3.56 4.05
C ASP A 122 1.69 -3.55 2.53
N GLY A 123 2.64 -4.04 1.73
CA GLY A 123 2.55 -4.07 0.27
C GLY A 123 1.70 -5.21 -0.31
N ILE A 124 1.47 -6.30 0.43
CA ILE A 124 0.72 -7.46 -0.08
C ILE A 124 -0.74 -7.12 -0.42
N PRO A 125 -1.55 -6.48 0.46
CA PRO A 125 -2.93 -6.14 0.14
C PRO A 125 -3.06 -5.24 -1.10
N GLU A 126 -2.18 -4.23 -1.21
CA GLU A 126 -2.14 -3.31 -2.35
C GLU A 126 -1.82 -4.03 -3.66
N SER A 127 -0.82 -4.91 -3.63
CA SER A 127 -0.36 -5.66 -4.81
C SER A 127 -1.39 -6.70 -5.26
N LEU A 128 -2.05 -7.37 -4.31
CA LEU A 128 -3.17 -8.26 -4.61
C LEU A 128 -4.34 -7.50 -5.23
N ALA A 129 -4.69 -6.33 -4.71
CA ALA A 129 -5.74 -5.48 -5.27
C ALA A 129 -5.46 -5.16 -6.75
N ILE A 130 -4.23 -4.76 -7.09
CA ILE A 130 -3.81 -4.51 -8.48
C ILE A 130 -3.97 -5.77 -9.35
N GLY A 131 -3.51 -6.92 -8.87
CA GLY A 131 -3.62 -8.18 -9.60
C GLY A 131 -5.07 -8.59 -9.84
N LEU A 132 -5.92 -8.48 -8.82
CA LEU A 132 -7.34 -8.80 -8.88
C LEU A 132 -8.09 -7.87 -9.84
N SER A 133 -7.86 -6.56 -9.79
CA SER A 133 -8.46 -5.61 -10.74
C SER A 133 -8.01 -5.89 -12.18
N THR A 134 -6.76 -6.32 -12.38
CA THR A 134 -6.27 -6.73 -13.69
C THR A 134 -6.96 -8.02 -14.17
N ALA A 135 -7.22 -8.98 -13.29
CA ALA A 135 -7.95 -10.20 -13.60
C ALA A 135 -9.42 -9.89 -13.97
N ALA A 136 -10.06 -9.01 -13.19
CA ALA A 136 -11.41 -8.54 -13.42
C ALA A 136 -11.57 -7.86 -14.79
N ALA A 137 -10.62 -6.99 -15.15
CA ALA A 137 -10.61 -6.28 -16.42
C ALA A 137 -10.48 -7.22 -17.63
N SER A 138 -9.81 -8.36 -17.49
CA SER A 138 -9.63 -9.32 -18.59
C SER A 138 -10.87 -10.19 -18.87
N GLY A 139 -11.79 -10.32 -17.91
CA GLY A 139 -13.00 -11.15 -18.02
C GLY A 139 -14.20 -10.45 -18.65
N THR A 140 -14.15 -9.14 -18.89
CA THR A 140 -15.26 -8.39 -19.50
C THR A 140 -15.14 -8.36 -21.02
N GLU A 141 -16.19 -8.84 -21.71
CA GLU A 141 -16.31 -8.73 -23.18
C GLU A 141 -16.43 -7.25 -23.57
N GLY A 142 -15.33 -6.65 -23.97
CA GLY A 142 -15.32 -5.25 -24.45
C GLY A 142 -14.09 -4.42 -24.15
N GLY A 143 -13.22 -4.82 -23.25
CA GLY A 143 -11.82 -4.34 -23.11
C GLY A 143 -11.52 -2.84 -22.95
N GLN A 144 -12.50 -1.94 -23.01
CA GLN A 144 -12.27 -0.49 -22.98
C GLN A 144 -12.69 0.20 -21.68
N GLY A 145 -13.59 -0.39 -20.88
CA GLY A 145 -14.05 0.19 -19.62
C GLY A 145 -13.03 0.09 -18.48
N ASP A 146 -12.19 -0.91 -18.52
CA ASP A 146 -11.36 -1.30 -17.36
C ASP A 146 -9.91 -0.81 -17.38
N MET A 147 -9.44 -0.25 -18.48
CA MET A 147 -8.10 0.33 -18.56
C MET A 147 -8.02 1.63 -17.75
N SER A 148 -9.07 2.41 -17.68
CA SER A 148 -9.15 3.65 -16.90
C SER A 148 -9.08 3.37 -15.39
N LEU A 149 -9.80 2.33 -14.94
CA LEU A 149 -9.78 1.85 -13.56
C LEU A 149 -8.35 1.46 -13.15
N SER A 150 -7.68 0.67 -13.98
CA SER A 150 -6.30 0.24 -13.72
C SER A 150 -5.33 1.41 -13.63
N ILE A 151 -5.48 2.46 -14.44
CA ILE A 151 -4.63 3.65 -14.42
C ILE A 151 -4.82 4.44 -13.13
N ALA A 152 -6.07 4.69 -12.71
CA ALA A 152 -6.38 5.41 -11.48
C ALA A 152 -5.85 4.68 -10.26
N LEU A 153 -6.04 3.37 -10.22
CA LEU A 153 -5.55 2.49 -9.16
C LEU A 153 -4.02 2.50 -9.07
N VAL A 154 -3.33 2.36 -10.21
CA VAL A 154 -1.87 2.42 -10.29
C VAL A 154 -1.33 3.77 -9.84
N ALA A 155 -1.91 4.87 -10.35
CA ALA A 155 -1.49 6.22 -9.98
C ALA A 155 -1.73 6.46 -8.47
N GLY A 156 -2.86 5.99 -7.94
CA GLY A 156 -3.18 6.08 -6.52
C GLY A 156 -2.17 5.35 -5.65
N PHE A 157 -1.88 4.08 -5.94
CA PHE A 157 -0.88 3.31 -5.20
C PHE A 157 0.54 3.86 -5.37
N LEU A 158 0.93 4.27 -6.58
CA LEU A 158 2.23 4.90 -6.81
C LEU A 158 2.41 6.15 -5.93
N LEU A 159 1.41 7.04 -5.92
CA LEU A 159 1.43 8.27 -5.12
C LEU A 159 1.45 7.98 -3.62
N ALA A 160 0.73 6.97 -3.16
CA ALA A 160 0.69 6.59 -1.76
C ALA A 160 1.96 5.87 -1.29
N ASN A 161 2.60 5.11 -2.16
CA ASN A 161 3.81 4.35 -1.88
C ASN A 161 5.05 5.23 -1.70
N ILE A 162 5.15 6.37 -2.40
CA ILE A 162 6.27 7.32 -2.23
C ILE A 162 6.40 7.77 -0.77
N PRO A 163 5.35 8.28 -0.10
CA PRO A 163 5.39 8.62 1.32
C PRO A 163 5.85 7.50 2.24
N GLN A 164 5.36 6.30 2.01
CA GLN A 164 5.71 5.13 2.81
C GLN A 164 7.21 4.82 2.73
N GLY A 165 7.76 4.81 1.50
CA GLY A 165 9.19 4.63 1.27
C GLY A 165 10.03 5.73 1.92
N ILE A 166 9.63 7.00 1.79
CA ILE A 166 10.32 8.15 2.40
C ILE A 166 10.41 7.99 3.92
N SER A 167 9.29 7.77 4.58
CA SER A 167 9.23 7.71 6.04
C SER A 167 10.05 6.54 6.58
N SER A 168 9.81 5.35 6.09
CA SER A 168 10.47 4.14 6.57
C SER A 168 11.98 4.16 6.31
N ALA A 169 12.43 4.54 5.11
CA ALA A 169 13.85 4.60 4.79
C ALA A 169 14.60 5.70 5.58
N SER A 170 13.95 6.85 5.84
CA SER A 170 14.53 7.88 6.70
C SER A 170 14.72 7.38 8.13
N GLY A 171 13.75 6.61 8.66
CA GLY A 171 13.85 5.96 9.95
C GLY A 171 14.97 4.92 10.01
N MET A 172 15.09 4.07 8.99
CA MET A 172 16.18 3.09 8.88
C MET A 172 17.56 3.75 8.86
N ARG A 173 17.69 4.88 8.17
CA ARG A 173 18.95 5.66 8.16
C ARG A 173 19.30 6.19 9.55
N VAL A 174 18.33 6.76 10.27
CA VAL A 174 18.56 7.29 11.64
C VAL A 174 18.92 6.16 12.60
N ALA A 175 18.36 4.97 12.42
CA ALA A 175 18.71 3.76 13.15
C ALA A 175 20.10 3.17 12.78
N GLY A 176 20.88 3.87 11.92
CA GLY A 176 22.25 3.49 11.57
C GLY A 176 22.38 2.40 10.50
N ARG A 177 21.31 2.06 9.78
CA ARG A 177 21.38 1.05 8.71
C ARG A 177 22.05 1.60 7.46
N THR A 178 22.87 0.76 6.80
CA THR A 178 23.60 1.17 5.60
C THR A 178 22.68 1.41 4.40
N ARG A 179 23.16 2.18 3.43
CA ARG A 179 22.41 2.48 2.22
C ARG A 179 22.08 1.21 1.43
N GLU A 180 23.04 0.32 1.31
CA GLU A 180 22.90 -0.95 0.57
C GLU A 180 21.83 -1.83 1.21
N TYR A 181 21.81 -1.90 2.54
CA TYR A 181 20.79 -2.63 3.28
C TYR A 181 19.40 -2.05 3.03
N VAL A 182 19.22 -0.75 3.20
CA VAL A 182 17.91 -0.09 3.05
C VAL A 182 17.40 -0.22 1.63
N LEU A 183 18.21 0.11 0.63
CA LEU A 183 17.79 0.01 -0.77
C LEU A 183 17.58 -1.45 -1.20
N GLY A 184 18.37 -2.39 -0.68
CA GLY A 184 18.17 -3.82 -0.89
C GLY A 184 16.84 -4.32 -0.35
N VAL A 185 16.45 -3.93 0.86
CA VAL A 185 15.12 -4.24 1.45
C VAL A 185 14.02 -3.73 0.54
N TRP A 186 14.07 -2.47 0.11
CA TRP A 186 13.02 -1.89 -0.72
C TRP A 186 12.98 -2.48 -2.14
N ALA A 187 14.12 -2.87 -2.70
CA ALA A 187 14.15 -3.60 -3.97
C ALA A 187 13.46 -4.97 -3.84
N ILE A 188 13.69 -5.70 -2.74
CA ILE A 188 13.02 -6.97 -2.44
C ILE A 188 11.51 -6.76 -2.25
N VAL A 189 11.11 -5.71 -1.53
CA VAL A 189 9.67 -5.38 -1.34
C VAL A 189 9.01 -5.11 -2.69
N VAL A 190 9.61 -4.30 -3.56
CA VAL A 190 9.09 -4.01 -4.91
C VAL A 190 9.00 -5.29 -5.75
N ALA A 191 10.02 -6.13 -5.74
CA ALA A 191 10.00 -7.41 -6.46
C ALA A 191 8.89 -8.34 -5.94
N ALA A 192 8.74 -8.47 -4.63
CA ALA A 192 7.70 -9.29 -4.00
C ALA A 192 6.29 -8.75 -4.30
N SER A 193 6.10 -7.43 -4.27
CA SER A 193 4.84 -6.75 -4.65
C SER A 193 4.50 -7.01 -6.12
N THR A 194 5.50 -6.94 -7.01
CA THR A 194 5.31 -7.27 -8.43
C THR A 194 4.87 -8.72 -8.62
N ILE A 195 5.52 -9.65 -7.92
CA ILE A 195 5.14 -11.08 -7.95
C ILE A 195 3.73 -11.28 -7.39
N ALA A 196 3.38 -10.62 -6.29
CA ALA A 196 2.05 -10.71 -5.69
C ALA A 196 0.95 -10.20 -6.66
N SER A 197 1.22 -9.13 -7.43
CA SER A 197 0.32 -8.66 -8.47
C SER A 197 0.14 -9.68 -9.60
N ILE A 198 1.23 -10.30 -10.08
CA ILE A 198 1.16 -11.37 -11.07
C ILE A 198 0.35 -12.56 -10.55
N VAL A 199 0.64 -13.01 -9.32
CA VAL A 199 -0.08 -14.11 -8.68
C VAL A 199 -1.56 -13.77 -8.53
N GLY A 200 -1.90 -12.55 -8.09
CA GLY A 200 -3.28 -12.08 -8.00
C GLY A 200 -4.02 -12.14 -9.34
N ALA A 201 -3.37 -11.73 -10.42
CA ALA A 201 -3.99 -11.76 -11.74
C ALA A 201 -4.18 -13.19 -12.27
N VAL A 202 -3.16 -14.05 -12.14
CA VAL A 202 -3.19 -15.41 -12.72
C VAL A 202 -4.00 -16.40 -11.87
N ALA A 203 -3.85 -16.34 -10.55
CA ALA A 203 -4.53 -17.28 -9.66
C ALA A 203 -6.05 -17.08 -9.59
N PHE A 204 -6.53 -15.88 -9.93
CA PHE A 204 -7.94 -15.52 -9.87
C PHE A 204 -8.57 -15.30 -11.26
N GLU A 205 -7.86 -15.63 -12.32
CA GLU A 205 -8.40 -15.63 -13.67
C GLU A 205 -9.49 -16.72 -13.80
N GLY A 206 -10.67 -16.35 -14.27
CA GLY A 206 -11.79 -17.29 -14.51
C GLY A 206 -12.51 -17.80 -13.25
N VAL A 207 -12.26 -17.24 -12.07
CA VAL A 207 -13.05 -17.56 -10.86
C VAL A 207 -14.40 -16.85 -10.88
N SER A 208 -15.34 -17.33 -10.05
CA SER A 208 -16.69 -16.71 -9.97
C SER A 208 -16.61 -15.27 -9.45
N ASP A 209 -17.52 -14.42 -9.93
CA ASP A 209 -17.59 -13.01 -9.53
C ASP A 209 -17.73 -12.81 -8.02
N VAL A 210 -18.53 -13.66 -7.35
CA VAL A 210 -18.70 -13.61 -5.89
C VAL A 210 -17.40 -13.91 -5.15
N PHE A 211 -16.61 -14.86 -5.65
CA PHE A 211 -15.32 -15.17 -5.04
C PHE A 211 -14.32 -14.04 -5.28
N LEU A 212 -14.25 -13.52 -6.51
CA LEU A 212 -13.42 -12.37 -6.86
C LEU A 212 -13.77 -11.16 -5.99
N ALA A 213 -15.06 -10.83 -5.87
CA ALA A 213 -15.55 -9.76 -5.00
C ALA A 213 -15.11 -9.94 -3.54
N THR A 214 -15.20 -11.17 -3.02
CA THR A 214 -14.81 -11.46 -1.63
C THR A 214 -13.32 -11.22 -1.42
N ILE A 215 -12.47 -11.65 -2.34
CA ILE A 215 -11.00 -11.48 -2.23
C ILE A 215 -10.60 -10.02 -2.48
N THR A 216 -11.27 -9.30 -3.39
CA THR A 216 -11.06 -7.85 -3.58
C THR A 216 -11.44 -7.08 -2.31
N ALA A 217 -12.59 -7.42 -1.70
CA ALA A 217 -12.97 -6.84 -0.42
C ALA A 217 -11.99 -7.18 0.71
N LEU A 218 -11.43 -8.40 0.71
CA LEU A 218 -10.39 -8.79 1.68
C LEU A 218 -9.13 -7.94 1.51
N ALA A 219 -8.67 -7.70 0.30
CA ALA A 219 -7.54 -6.79 0.05
C ALA A 219 -7.88 -5.37 0.52
N ALA A 220 -9.09 -4.88 0.23
CA ALA A 220 -9.58 -3.57 0.66
C ALA A 220 -9.60 -3.41 2.18
N GLY A 221 -10.09 -4.43 2.91
CA GLY A 221 -10.08 -4.43 4.37
C GLY A 221 -8.67 -4.40 4.96
N GLY A 222 -7.74 -5.14 4.36
CA GLY A 222 -6.32 -5.11 4.73
C GLY A 222 -5.69 -3.72 4.53
N VAL A 223 -5.99 -3.05 3.41
CA VAL A 223 -5.52 -1.67 3.13
C VAL A 223 -6.08 -0.69 4.16
N LEU A 224 -7.38 -0.78 4.51
CA LEU A 224 -7.96 0.10 5.53
C LEU A 224 -7.32 -0.11 6.90
N ALA A 225 -7.13 -1.37 7.32
CA ALA A 225 -6.47 -1.67 8.58
C ALA A 225 -5.03 -1.13 8.60
N MET A 226 -4.28 -1.29 7.51
CA MET A 226 -2.95 -0.70 7.34
C MET A 226 -2.96 0.83 7.50
N LEU A 227 -3.90 1.51 6.87
CA LEU A 227 -4.04 2.97 6.99
C LEU A 227 -4.29 3.40 8.43
N ALA A 228 -5.24 2.73 9.10
CA ALA A 228 -5.67 3.06 10.46
C ALA A 228 -4.60 2.74 11.51
N GLU A 229 -3.87 1.64 11.36
CA GLU A 229 -2.91 1.17 12.36
C GLU A 229 -1.50 1.73 12.16
N THR A 230 -1.12 2.06 10.91
CA THR A 230 0.26 2.45 10.63
C THR A 230 0.40 3.85 10.03
N MET A 231 -0.27 4.15 8.94
CA MET A 231 0.03 5.34 8.13
C MET A 231 -0.57 6.63 8.71
N ILE A 232 -1.84 6.61 9.09
CA ILE A 232 -2.53 7.75 9.68
C ILE A 232 -1.95 8.11 11.06
N PRO A 233 -1.77 7.15 12.00
CA PRO A 233 -1.15 7.45 13.28
C PRO A 233 0.23 8.08 13.14
N GLU A 234 1.07 7.59 12.22
CA GLU A 234 2.40 8.13 11.99
C GLU A 234 2.35 9.59 11.50
N ALA A 235 1.48 9.89 10.54
CA ALA A 235 1.31 11.26 10.05
C ALA A 235 0.92 12.22 11.18
N PHE A 236 0.02 11.80 12.08
CA PHE A 236 -0.40 12.60 13.23
C PHE A 236 0.69 12.73 14.30
N HIS A 237 1.51 11.70 14.52
CA HIS A 237 2.64 11.78 15.45
C HIS A 237 3.68 12.82 15.01
N LEU A 238 3.95 12.88 13.72
CA LEU A 238 4.94 13.79 13.13
C LEU A 238 4.46 15.25 13.09
N ASN A 239 3.17 15.48 12.81
CA ASN A 239 2.59 16.80 12.75
C ASN A 239 1.07 16.74 13.01
N ARG A 240 0.61 17.26 14.13
CA ARG A 240 -0.83 17.28 14.47
C ARG A 240 -1.63 18.35 13.72
N ARG A 241 -0.95 19.33 13.12
CA ARG A 241 -1.64 20.48 12.53
C ARG A 241 -1.99 20.21 11.07
N PHE A 242 -3.26 20.36 10.73
CA PHE A 242 -3.78 20.29 9.35
C PHE A 242 -3.63 18.93 8.63
N ILE A 243 -3.20 17.87 9.30
CA ILE A 243 -3.08 16.55 8.66
C ILE A 243 -4.41 16.08 8.07
N GLY A 244 -5.54 16.28 8.78
CA GLY A 244 -6.87 15.97 8.23
C GLY A 244 -7.18 16.71 6.93
N ALA A 245 -6.82 17.99 6.83
CA ALA A 245 -7.01 18.78 5.61
C ALA A 245 -6.09 18.27 4.47
N VAL A 246 -4.85 17.90 4.79
CA VAL A 246 -3.90 17.31 3.82
C VAL A 246 -4.40 15.94 3.33
N THR A 247 -4.95 15.12 4.23
CA THR A 247 -5.56 13.83 3.89
C THR A 247 -6.79 14.03 2.98
N ALA A 248 -7.66 14.99 3.30
CA ALA A 248 -8.79 15.33 2.45
C ALA A 248 -8.34 15.85 1.07
N PHE A 249 -7.25 16.60 1.02
CA PHE A 249 -6.67 17.05 -0.25
C PHE A 249 -6.14 15.88 -1.08
N GLY A 250 -5.46 14.91 -0.46
CA GLY A 250 -5.01 13.68 -1.12
C GLY A 250 -6.18 12.88 -1.70
N PHE A 251 -7.27 12.74 -0.93
CA PHE A 251 -8.51 12.11 -1.41
C PHE A 251 -9.07 12.83 -2.64
N MET A 252 -9.18 14.16 -2.59
CA MET A 252 -9.69 14.95 -3.71
C MET A 252 -8.83 14.84 -4.96
N VAL A 253 -7.51 14.80 -4.82
CA VAL A 253 -6.60 14.60 -5.96
C VAL A 253 -6.84 13.25 -6.62
N ALA A 254 -6.96 12.17 -5.84
CA ALA A 254 -7.24 10.84 -6.36
C ALA A 254 -8.61 10.76 -7.05
N LEU A 255 -9.65 11.38 -6.45
CA LEU A 255 -10.99 11.47 -7.04
C LEU A 255 -10.96 12.18 -8.40
N LEU A 256 -10.23 13.30 -8.51
CA LEU A 256 -10.11 14.05 -9.76
C LEU A 256 -9.33 13.26 -10.82
N LEU A 257 -8.27 12.55 -10.43
CA LEU A 257 -7.52 11.69 -11.35
C LEU A 257 -8.38 10.52 -11.86
N GLY A 258 -9.15 9.88 -10.97
CA GLY A 258 -10.09 8.83 -11.36
C GLY A 258 -11.17 9.34 -12.32
N SER A 259 -11.78 10.50 -12.04
CA SER A 259 -12.80 11.10 -12.90
C SER A 259 -12.26 11.60 -14.25
N ALA A 260 -10.98 11.92 -14.35
CA ALA A 260 -10.36 12.32 -15.61
C ALA A 260 -9.95 11.12 -16.49
N ALA A 261 -9.87 9.93 -15.89
CA ALA A 261 -9.52 8.69 -16.57
C ALA A 261 -10.75 7.91 -17.05
N SER A 262 -11.94 8.17 -16.50
CA SER A 262 -13.26 7.63 -16.92
C SER A 262 -13.85 8.43 -18.08
#